data_1786af9fe1b9f13a6fd5df8908aa14e5
#
_entry.id   1786af9fe1b9f13a6fd5df8908aa14e5
#
_cell.length_a   1.000
_cell.length_b   1.000
_cell.length_c   1.000
_cell.angle_alpha   90.00
_cell.angle_beta   90.00
_cell.angle_gamma   90.00
#
_symmetry.space_group_name_H-M   'P 1'
#
loop_
_entity.id
_entity.type
_entity.pdbx_description
1 polymer ?
#
loop_
_entity_poly.entity_id
_entity_poly.type
_entity_poly.pdbx_seq_one_letter_code
_entity_poly.pdbx_strand_id
1 'polypeptide(L)'
;RMIDMANAAGKEAKGNIVFVDDDNSHMYDLHYSVRFVETPKFIMEDPQVFRGFVCGILSQNSDIETIYIDGLNHIMDRISDADFTAFIQELDKTSKEAEMDMVMIISRKTDALPAEVQQYLI
;
A
#
# COMPACT_ATOMS: atom_id res chain seq x y z
N ARG A 1 13.39 2.64 5.08
CA ARG A 1 13.07 1.27 5.48
C ARG A 1 12.16 0.56 4.52
N MET A 2 10.95 1.08 4.28
CA MET A 2 10.08 0.48 3.26
C MET A 2 10.70 0.62 1.88
N ILE A 3 11.41 1.72 1.63
CA ILE A 3 12.18 1.89 0.39
C ILE A 3 13.23 0.81 0.25
N ASP A 4 13.93 0.47 1.33
CA ASP A 4 14.93 -0.61 1.31
C ASP A 4 14.29 -1.96 1.03
N MET A 5 13.13 -2.22 1.61
CA MET A 5 12.35 -3.44 1.34
C MET A 5 11.96 -3.52 -0.14
N ALA A 6 11.44 -2.41 -0.68
CA ALA A 6 11.02 -2.36 -2.07
C ALA A 6 12.20 -2.56 -3.02
N ASN A 7 13.34 -1.95 -2.72
CA ASN A 7 14.55 -2.09 -3.54
C ASN A 7 15.06 -3.53 -3.53
N ALA A 8 15.09 -4.16 -2.36
CA ALA A 8 15.49 -5.56 -2.27
C ALA A 8 14.55 -6.47 -3.07
N ALA A 9 13.25 -6.26 -2.91
CA ALA A 9 12.25 -7.01 -3.66
C ALA A 9 12.38 -6.79 -5.16
N GLY A 10 12.61 -5.55 -5.59
CA GLY A 10 12.76 -5.21 -7.01
C GLY A 10 13.93 -5.89 -7.69
N LYS A 11 15.01 -6.13 -6.94
CA LYS A 11 16.19 -6.81 -7.50
C LYS A 11 15.99 -8.30 -7.69
N GLU A 12 15.10 -8.92 -6.90
CA GLU A 12 14.92 -10.37 -6.90
C GLU A 12 13.63 -10.82 -7.55
N ALA A 13 12.65 -9.92 -7.71
CA ALA A 13 11.33 -10.27 -8.23
C ALA A 13 11.38 -10.70 -9.68
N LYS A 14 10.58 -11.69 -10.03
CA LYS A 14 10.35 -12.08 -11.42
C LYS A 14 9.26 -11.21 -12.05
N GLY A 15 8.28 -10.80 -11.24
CA GLY A 15 7.23 -9.88 -11.65
C GLY A 15 7.55 -8.44 -11.29
N ASN A 16 6.53 -7.61 -11.23
CA ASN A 16 6.68 -6.18 -10.99
C ASN A 16 6.51 -5.84 -9.51
N ILE A 17 7.31 -4.89 -9.07
CA ILE A 17 7.19 -4.26 -7.75
C ILE A 17 6.74 -2.82 -7.96
N VAL A 18 5.70 -2.41 -7.24
CA VAL A 18 5.11 -1.08 -7.34
C VAL A 18 5.26 -0.36 -6.00
N PHE A 19 5.64 0.90 -6.05
CA PHE A 19 5.71 1.77 -4.86
C PHE A 19 4.79 2.96 -5.08
N VAL A 20 3.79 3.09 -4.21
CA VAL A 20 2.78 4.15 -4.27
C VAL A 20 3.02 5.15 -3.16
N ASP A 21 3.05 6.43 -3.49
CA ASP A 21 3.23 7.51 -2.52
C ASP A 21 2.45 8.74 -2.98
N ASP A 22 2.12 9.62 -2.05
CA ASP A 22 1.43 10.87 -2.35
C ASP A 22 2.39 12.00 -2.71
N ASP A 23 3.69 11.81 -2.58
CA ASP A 23 4.70 12.75 -3.04
C ASP A 23 5.87 12.01 -3.71
N ASN A 24 6.75 12.76 -4.37
CA ASN A 24 7.84 12.18 -5.13
C ASN A 24 9.22 12.38 -4.48
N SER A 25 9.26 12.75 -3.20
CA SER A 25 10.53 13.09 -2.53
C SER A 25 11.50 11.91 -2.47
N HIS A 26 11.01 10.68 -2.48
CA HIS A 26 11.84 9.48 -2.42
C HIS A 26 11.93 8.72 -3.74
N MET A 27 11.38 9.28 -4.82
CA MET A 27 11.32 8.59 -6.11
C MET A 27 12.70 8.14 -6.60
N TYR A 28 13.71 8.99 -6.42
CA TYR A 28 15.07 8.69 -6.91
C TYR A 28 15.85 7.75 -6.01
N ASP A 29 15.33 7.45 -4.82
CA ASP A 29 15.93 6.47 -3.92
C ASP A 29 15.54 5.04 -4.28
N LEU A 30 14.57 4.88 -5.17
CA LEU A 30 14.09 3.58 -5.60
C LEU A 30 14.94 3.02 -6.75
N HIS A 31 15.18 1.72 -6.69
CA HIS A 31 15.84 1.01 -7.77
C HIS A 31 14.99 1.10 -9.05
N TYR A 32 15.63 1.16 -10.22
CA TYR A 32 14.91 1.33 -11.49
C TYR A 32 13.91 0.21 -11.80
N SER A 33 14.07 -0.97 -11.19
CA SER A 33 13.13 -2.08 -11.35
C SER A 33 11.83 -1.89 -10.59
N VAL A 34 11.78 -0.93 -9.66
CA VAL A 34 10.57 -0.61 -8.90
C VAL A 34 9.79 0.47 -9.64
N ARG A 35 8.53 0.20 -9.91
CA ARG A 35 7.65 1.19 -10.56
C ARG A 35 7.11 2.14 -9.52
N PHE A 36 7.39 3.42 -9.68
CA PHE A 36 6.88 4.45 -8.80
C PHE A 36 5.56 5.01 -9.33
N VAL A 37 4.57 5.15 -8.45
CA VAL A 37 3.29 5.75 -8.76
C VAL A 37 3.02 6.86 -7.76
N GLU A 38 2.99 8.11 -8.23
CA GLU A 38 2.61 9.25 -7.41
C GLU A 38 1.10 9.44 -7.51
N THR A 39 0.40 9.45 -6.36
CA THR A 39 -1.04 9.61 -6.36
C THR A 39 -1.44 11.08 -6.29
N PRO A 40 -2.49 11.49 -7.02
CA PRO A 40 -3.13 12.77 -6.74
C PRO A 40 -3.68 12.79 -5.32
N LYS A 41 -3.74 13.99 -4.75
CA LYS A 41 -4.16 14.17 -3.36
C LYS A 41 -5.55 13.59 -3.07
N PHE A 42 -6.50 13.76 -4.00
CA PHE A 42 -7.87 13.29 -3.77
C PHE A 42 -7.99 11.77 -3.64
N ILE A 43 -7.06 11.02 -4.21
CA ILE A 43 -7.03 9.56 -4.10
C ILE A 43 -6.71 9.14 -2.66
N MET A 44 -5.87 9.92 -1.97
CA MET A 44 -5.42 9.62 -0.62
C MET A 44 -6.35 10.20 0.47
N GLU A 45 -7.54 10.69 0.10
CA GLU A 45 -8.48 11.27 1.05
C GLU A 45 -9.65 10.35 1.42
N ASP A 46 -9.91 9.32 0.61
CA ASP A 46 -11.07 8.44 0.78
C ASP A 46 -10.65 6.98 0.62
N PRO A 47 -10.97 6.11 1.62
CA PRO A 47 -10.57 4.70 1.56
C PRO A 47 -11.10 3.96 0.34
N GLN A 48 -12.33 4.24 -0.07
CA GLN A 48 -12.94 3.54 -1.22
C GLN A 48 -12.33 3.99 -2.53
N VAL A 49 -12.01 5.29 -2.66
CA VAL A 49 -11.33 5.82 -3.84
C VAL A 49 -9.93 5.20 -3.95
N PHE A 50 -9.21 5.13 -2.84
CA PHE A 50 -7.89 4.52 -2.81
C PHE A 50 -7.95 3.04 -3.19
N ARG A 51 -8.92 2.31 -2.65
CA ARG A 51 -9.10 0.90 -2.98
C ARG A 51 -9.37 0.71 -4.48
N GLY A 52 -10.22 1.54 -5.06
CA GLY A 52 -10.48 1.52 -6.50
C GLY A 52 -9.23 1.81 -7.32
N PHE A 53 -8.40 2.73 -6.86
CA PHE A 53 -7.13 3.04 -7.49
C PHE A 53 -6.20 1.82 -7.51
N VAL A 54 -6.08 1.13 -6.39
CA VAL A 54 -5.27 -0.11 -6.30
C VAL A 54 -5.82 -1.17 -7.24
N CYS A 55 -7.14 -1.36 -7.27
CA CYS A 55 -7.77 -2.30 -8.18
C CYS A 55 -7.49 -1.95 -9.65
N GLY A 56 -7.45 -0.65 -9.97
CA GLY A 56 -7.08 -0.18 -11.31
C GLY A 56 -5.66 -0.55 -11.69
N ILE A 57 -4.72 -0.39 -10.78
CA ILE A 57 -3.33 -0.81 -11.01
C ILE A 57 -3.27 -2.31 -11.27
N LEU A 58 -3.93 -3.10 -10.43
CA LEU A 58 -3.93 -4.56 -10.55
C LEU A 58 -4.58 -5.04 -11.84
N SER A 59 -5.61 -4.34 -12.32
CA SER A 59 -6.32 -4.73 -13.54
C SER A 59 -5.47 -4.53 -14.80
N GLN A 60 -4.48 -3.65 -14.74
CA GLN A 60 -3.59 -3.39 -15.88
C GLN A 60 -2.36 -4.31 -15.91
N ASN A 61 -2.03 -4.93 -14.80
CA ASN A 61 -0.79 -5.68 -14.68
C ASN A 61 -0.96 -6.87 -13.74
N SER A 62 -1.13 -8.04 -14.33
CA SER A 62 -1.27 -9.30 -13.58
C SER A 62 0.06 -9.81 -13.01
N ASP A 63 1.20 -9.19 -13.38
CA ASP A 63 2.52 -9.62 -12.95
C ASP A 63 3.02 -8.90 -11.69
N ILE A 64 2.17 -8.12 -11.02
CA ILE A 64 2.56 -7.44 -9.79
C ILE A 64 2.69 -8.45 -8.66
N GLU A 65 3.86 -8.47 -8.01
CA GLU A 65 4.12 -9.34 -6.85
C GLU A 65 3.87 -8.62 -5.54
N THR A 66 4.26 -7.35 -5.43
CA THR A 66 4.09 -6.57 -4.21
C THR A 66 3.82 -5.12 -4.54
N ILE A 67 2.90 -4.51 -3.80
CA ILE A 67 2.68 -3.07 -3.80
C ILE A 67 3.07 -2.52 -2.42
N TYR A 68 4.00 -1.58 -2.40
CA TYR A 68 4.40 -0.82 -1.21
C TYR A 68 3.66 0.50 -1.23
N ILE A 69 3.05 0.87 -0.10
CA ILE A 69 2.16 2.04 -0.04
C ILE A 69 2.57 2.96 1.11
N ASP A 70 2.86 4.20 0.78
CA ASP A 70 3.09 5.28 1.72
C ASP A 70 2.10 6.41 1.45
N GLY A 71 1.97 7.34 2.38
CA GLY A 71 1.10 8.50 2.17
C GLY A 71 -0.35 8.30 2.61
N LEU A 72 -0.64 7.27 3.39
CA LEU A 72 -2.01 6.97 3.83
C LEU A 72 -2.48 7.79 5.03
N ASN A 73 -1.69 8.74 5.52
CA ASN A 73 -1.99 9.48 6.76
C ASN A 73 -3.32 10.22 6.69
N HIS A 74 -3.66 10.81 5.56
CA HIS A 74 -4.92 11.55 5.42
C HIS A 74 -6.13 10.65 5.58
N ILE A 75 -6.07 9.43 5.07
CA ILE A 75 -7.14 8.45 5.24
C ILE A 75 -7.19 8.03 6.70
N MET A 76 -6.03 7.69 7.27
CA MET A 76 -5.94 7.13 8.62
C MET A 76 -6.42 8.12 9.69
N ASP A 77 -6.19 9.41 9.49
CA ASP A 77 -6.56 10.44 10.47
C ASP A 77 -8.05 10.75 10.49
N ARG A 78 -8.80 10.31 9.48
CA ARG A 78 -10.20 10.70 9.29
C ARG A 78 -11.22 9.60 9.56
N ILE A 79 -10.77 8.38 9.76
CA ILE A 79 -11.69 7.24 9.86
C ILE A 79 -11.68 6.66 11.27
N SER A 80 -12.81 6.08 11.65
CA SER A 80 -12.96 5.37 12.92
C SER A 80 -12.16 4.06 12.90
N ASP A 81 -12.00 3.46 14.07
CA ASP A 81 -11.37 2.14 14.18
C ASP A 81 -12.13 1.08 13.41
N ALA A 82 -13.46 1.15 13.40
CA ALA A 82 -14.28 0.20 12.64
C ALA A 82 -14.04 0.34 11.14
N ASP A 83 -13.99 1.58 10.63
CA ASP A 83 -13.73 1.84 9.22
C ASP A 83 -12.30 1.47 8.84
N PHE A 84 -11.35 1.72 9.73
CA PHE A 84 -9.96 1.32 9.53
C PHE A 84 -9.86 -0.20 9.40
N THR A 85 -10.48 -0.94 10.31
CA THR A 85 -10.49 -2.41 10.27
C THR A 85 -11.08 -2.90 8.95
N ALA A 86 -12.23 -2.34 8.54
CA ALA A 86 -12.87 -2.71 7.28
C ALA A 86 -11.96 -2.43 6.08
N PHE A 87 -11.29 -1.28 6.08
CA PHE A 87 -10.36 -0.89 5.02
C PHE A 87 -9.22 -1.90 4.87
N ILE A 88 -8.58 -2.26 5.99
CA ILE A 88 -7.48 -3.23 5.98
C ILE A 88 -7.98 -4.61 5.53
N GLN A 89 -9.14 -5.04 6.01
CA GLN A 89 -9.70 -6.34 5.61
C GLN A 89 -10.05 -6.39 4.12
N GLU A 90 -10.57 -5.30 3.57
CA GLU A 90 -10.87 -5.23 2.13
C GLU A 90 -9.58 -5.27 1.29
N LEU A 91 -8.52 -4.59 1.73
CA LEU A 91 -7.23 -4.67 1.04
C LEU A 91 -6.63 -6.07 1.13
N ASP A 92 -6.76 -6.72 2.27
CA ASP A 92 -6.31 -8.11 2.44
C ASP A 92 -7.03 -9.04 1.47
N LYS A 93 -8.34 -8.89 1.37
CA LYS A 93 -9.14 -9.67 0.42
C LYS A 93 -8.68 -9.45 -1.01
N THR A 94 -8.46 -8.19 -1.39
CA THR A 94 -7.97 -7.83 -2.72
C THR A 94 -6.61 -8.46 -2.99
N SER A 95 -5.69 -8.40 -2.02
CA SER A 95 -4.36 -8.98 -2.19
C SER A 95 -4.41 -10.49 -2.39
N LYS A 96 -5.27 -11.17 -1.64
CA LYS A 96 -5.44 -12.62 -1.78
C LYS A 96 -6.05 -13.01 -3.11
N GLU A 97 -7.06 -12.28 -3.56
CA GLU A 97 -7.70 -12.54 -4.85
C GLU A 97 -6.73 -12.29 -6.01
N ALA A 98 -5.86 -11.30 -5.89
CA ALA A 98 -4.86 -10.97 -6.91
C ALA A 98 -3.56 -11.77 -6.76
N GLU A 99 -3.43 -12.58 -5.71
CA GLU A 99 -2.23 -13.36 -5.41
C GLU A 99 -0.97 -12.49 -5.36
N MET A 100 -1.05 -11.37 -4.63
CA MET A 100 0.05 -10.44 -4.46
C MET A 100 0.09 -9.93 -3.02
N ASP A 101 1.19 -9.32 -2.63
CA ASP A 101 1.38 -8.77 -1.29
C ASP A 101 1.23 -7.26 -1.28
N MET A 102 0.71 -6.71 -0.19
CA MET A 102 0.69 -5.28 0.07
C MET A 102 1.43 -4.97 1.37
N VAL A 103 2.29 -3.97 1.34
CA VAL A 103 3.02 -3.49 2.51
C VAL A 103 2.74 -2.01 2.66
N MET A 104 2.28 -1.59 3.84
CA MET A 104 1.85 -0.21 4.06
C MET A 104 2.50 0.38 5.30
N ILE A 105 2.79 1.68 5.25
CA ILE A 105 3.15 2.46 6.43
C ILE A 105 1.89 3.12 6.97
N ILE A 106 1.61 2.91 8.25
CA ILE A 106 0.46 3.49 8.93
C ILE A 106 0.92 4.20 10.20
N SER A 107 0.49 5.45 10.38
CA SER A 107 0.87 6.30 11.49
C SER A 107 -0.06 6.15 12.69
N ARG A 108 -0.35 4.92 13.11
CA ARG A 108 -1.09 4.63 14.33
C ARG A 108 -0.20 3.86 15.29
N LYS A 109 -0.40 4.08 16.59
CA LYS A 109 0.31 3.31 17.60
C LYS A 109 -0.14 1.86 17.55
N THR A 110 0.81 0.92 17.61
CA THR A 110 0.50 -0.51 17.51
C THR A 110 -0.43 -0.99 18.61
N ASP A 111 -0.29 -0.46 19.83
CA ASP A 111 -1.13 -0.84 20.97
C ASP A 111 -2.55 -0.26 20.86
N ALA A 112 -2.76 0.75 20.02
CA ALA A 112 -4.07 1.35 19.77
C ALA A 112 -4.80 0.74 18.58
N LEU A 113 -4.20 -0.24 17.90
CA LEU A 113 -4.83 -0.87 16.74
C LEU A 113 -5.90 -1.86 17.18
N PRO A 114 -7.04 -1.95 16.46
CA PRO A 114 -8.03 -2.98 16.70
C PRO A 114 -7.41 -4.38 16.63
N ALA A 115 -7.93 -5.29 17.47
CA ALA A 115 -7.39 -6.65 17.56
C ALA A 115 -7.38 -7.37 16.22
N GLU A 116 -8.38 -7.11 15.38
CA GLU A 116 -8.53 -7.76 14.07
C GLU A 116 -7.40 -7.42 13.10
N VAL A 117 -6.72 -6.30 13.29
CA VAL A 117 -5.63 -5.90 12.40
C VAL A 117 -4.25 -6.16 12.98
N GLN A 118 -4.15 -6.59 14.23
CA GLN A 118 -2.86 -6.91 14.85
C GLN A 118 -2.11 -8.00 14.09
N GLN A 119 -2.82 -8.92 13.47
CA GLN A 119 -2.22 -10.03 12.69
C GLN A 119 -1.39 -9.57 11.49
N TYR A 120 -1.60 -8.34 11.00
CA TYR A 120 -0.90 -7.82 9.82
C TYR A 120 0.40 -7.07 10.16
N LEU A 121 0.68 -6.86 11.43
CA LEU A 121 1.90 -6.15 11.83
C LEU A 121 3.16 -6.95 11.48
N ILE A 122 4.15 -6.22 11.00
CA ILE A 122 5.47 -6.78 10.74
C ILE A 122 6.37 -6.51 11.94
#